data_e92043b0b8720afe64feac9282d06e76
#
_entry.id   e92043b0b8720afe64feac9282d06e76
#
_cell.length_a   1.000
_cell.length_b   1.000
_cell.length_c   1.000
_cell.angle_alpha   90.00
_cell.angle_beta   90.00
_cell.angle_gamma   90.00
#
_symmetry.space_group_name_H-M   'P 1'
#
loop_
_entity.id
_entity.type
_entity.pdbx_description
1 polymer ?
#
loop_
_entity_poly.entity_id
_entity_poly.type
_entity_poly.pdbx_seq_one_letter_code
_entity_poly.pdbx_strand_id
1 'polypeptide(L)'
;MKEVHILLVEDNEGDIVLTLEAFEESKILNKFSVVRNGKDALDFLFKQAPYEDAKEPDIILLDINLPLKSGIEVLQEVKNDDRVRHIPVIMLTTSSSEKDISLSYKHHANCYITKPV
;
A
#
# COMPACT_ATOMS: atom_id res chain seq x y z
N MET A 1 -8.06 5.67 22.15
CA MET A 1 -6.89 5.51 21.29
C MET A 1 -7.33 5.50 19.83
N LYS A 2 -6.68 6.26 18.98
CA LYS A 2 -7.05 6.33 17.58
C LYS A 2 -6.67 5.05 16.84
N GLU A 3 -7.62 4.52 16.08
CA GLU A 3 -7.39 3.37 15.20
C GLU A 3 -6.64 3.81 13.94
N VAL A 4 -5.56 3.11 13.62
CA VAL A 4 -4.79 3.37 12.41
C VAL A 4 -5.46 2.65 11.24
N HIS A 5 -5.81 3.39 10.19
CA HIS A 5 -6.40 2.82 8.97
C HIS A 5 -5.29 2.54 7.96
N ILE A 6 -5.14 1.28 7.58
CA ILE A 6 -4.09 0.81 6.68
C ILE A 6 -4.73 0.33 5.38
N LEU A 7 -4.30 0.88 4.25
CA LEU A 7 -4.66 0.33 2.94
C LEU A 7 -3.58 -0.66 2.53
N LEU A 8 -3.94 -1.93 2.42
CA LEU A 8 -3.05 -2.98 1.93
C LEU A 8 -3.36 -3.27 0.47
N VAL A 9 -2.37 -3.08 -0.39
CA VAL A 9 -2.46 -3.35 -1.82
C VAL A 9 -1.62 -4.59 -2.12
N GLU A 10 -2.28 -5.74 -2.26
CA GLU A 10 -1.64 -7.04 -2.39
C GLU A 10 -2.57 -8.01 -3.10
N ASP A 11 -2.08 -8.73 -4.12
CA ASP A 11 -2.89 -9.69 -4.88
C ASP A 11 -2.73 -11.14 -4.38
N ASN A 12 -1.69 -11.45 -3.63
CA ASN A 12 -1.43 -12.80 -3.13
C ASN A 12 -2.18 -13.05 -1.81
N GLU A 13 -3.11 -13.99 -1.82
CA GLU A 13 -3.95 -14.29 -0.65
C GLU A 13 -3.13 -14.71 0.56
N GLY A 14 -2.10 -15.54 0.38
CA GLY A 14 -1.25 -15.97 1.48
C GLY A 14 -0.50 -14.80 2.11
N ASP A 15 0.00 -13.87 1.30
CA ASP A 15 0.69 -12.68 1.80
C ASP A 15 -0.27 -11.73 2.51
N ILE A 16 -1.51 -11.63 2.04
CA ILE A 16 -2.55 -10.85 2.74
C ILE A 16 -2.77 -11.42 4.13
N VAL A 17 -2.97 -12.72 4.24
CA VAL A 17 -3.20 -13.38 5.53
C VAL A 17 -2.03 -13.16 6.48
N LEU A 18 -0.80 -13.36 6.00
CA LEU A 18 0.40 -13.18 6.84
C LEU A 18 0.54 -11.75 7.33
N THR A 19 0.26 -10.78 6.46
CA THR A 19 0.33 -9.36 6.83
C THR A 19 -0.72 -9.02 7.88
N LEU A 20 -1.96 -9.46 7.69
CA LEU A 20 -3.03 -9.21 8.65
C LEU A 20 -2.72 -9.85 10.01
N GLU A 21 -2.21 -11.08 10.01
CA GLU A 21 -1.83 -11.76 11.26
C GLU A 21 -0.71 -11.04 11.99
N ALA A 22 0.30 -10.55 11.27
CA ALA A 22 1.42 -9.83 11.87
C ALA A 22 0.93 -8.56 12.59
N PHE A 23 -0.02 -7.83 11.99
CA PHE A 23 -0.58 -6.63 12.61
C PHE A 23 -1.57 -6.94 13.71
N GLU A 24 -2.27 -8.07 13.64
CA GLU A 24 -3.17 -8.51 14.71
C GLU A 24 -2.41 -8.78 16.01
N GLU A 25 -1.20 -9.30 15.91
CA GLU A 25 -0.34 -9.53 17.08
C GLU A 25 0.26 -8.24 17.64
N SER A 26 0.19 -7.14 16.91
CA SER A 26 0.74 -5.87 17.38
C SER A 26 -0.17 -5.26 18.44
N LYS A 27 0.42 -4.35 19.25
CA LYS A 27 -0.34 -3.63 20.27
C LYS A 27 -1.01 -2.37 19.73
N ILE A 28 -0.87 -2.12 18.42
CA ILE A 28 -1.45 -0.95 17.77
C ILE A 28 -2.85 -1.31 17.29
N LEU A 29 -3.83 -0.52 17.69
CA LEU A 29 -5.19 -0.67 17.19
C LEU A 29 -5.21 -0.29 15.72
N ASN A 30 -5.59 -1.23 14.86
CA ASN A 30 -5.54 -1.02 13.41
C ASN A 30 -6.79 -1.58 12.71
N LYS A 31 -7.08 -1.00 11.56
CA LYS A 31 -8.14 -1.44 10.66
C LYS A 31 -7.56 -1.51 9.25
N PHE A 32 -7.81 -2.61 8.56
CA PHE A 32 -7.33 -2.80 7.20
C PHE A 32 -8.44 -2.63 6.18
N SER A 33 -8.10 -1.98 5.06
CA SER A 33 -8.83 -2.09 3.80
C SER A 33 -7.88 -2.77 2.82
N VAL A 34 -8.36 -3.80 2.11
CA VAL A 34 -7.53 -4.58 1.21
C VAL A 34 -8.03 -4.42 -0.21
N VAL A 35 -7.13 -4.06 -1.13
CA VAL A 35 -7.39 -4.07 -2.57
C VAL A 35 -6.32 -4.95 -3.23
N ARG A 36 -6.61 -5.52 -4.39
CA ARG A 36 -5.82 -6.60 -4.95
C ARG A 36 -5.10 -6.25 -6.24
N ASN A 37 -5.19 -5.01 -6.68
CA ASN A 37 -4.50 -4.54 -7.88
C ASN A 37 -4.28 -3.03 -7.81
N GLY A 38 -3.42 -2.53 -8.69
CA GLY A 38 -3.05 -1.10 -8.66
C GLY A 38 -4.17 -0.17 -9.08
N LYS A 39 -5.05 -0.62 -9.99
CA LYS A 39 -6.20 0.19 -10.40
C LYS A 39 -7.16 0.42 -9.23
N ASP A 40 -7.50 -0.65 -8.51
CA ASP A 40 -8.40 -0.54 -7.34
C ASP A 40 -7.77 0.31 -6.25
N ALA A 41 -6.45 0.26 -6.08
CA ALA A 41 -5.76 1.11 -5.11
C ALA A 41 -5.98 2.59 -5.43
N LEU A 42 -5.82 2.98 -6.69
CA LEU A 42 -6.04 4.37 -7.10
C LEU A 42 -7.51 4.77 -7.00
N ASP A 43 -8.42 3.89 -7.42
CA ASP A 43 -9.85 4.14 -7.28
C ASP A 43 -10.24 4.35 -5.82
N PHE A 44 -9.67 3.56 -4.90
CA PHE A 44 -9.88 3.71 -3.47
C PHE A 44 -9.39 5.07 -2.96
N LEU A 45 -8.18 5.43 -3.33
CA LEU A 45 -7.54 6.66 -2.86
C LEU A 45 -8.22 7.92 -3.42
N PHE A 46 -8.66 7.87 -4.68
CA PHE A 46 -9.33 8.99 -5.34
C PHE A 46 -10.85 8.93 -5.24
N LYS A 47 -11.36 7.99 -4.44
CA LYS A 47 -12.81 7.84 -4.17
C LYS A 47 -13.65 7.66 -5.42
N GLN A 48 -13.13 6.88 -6.38
CA GLN A 48 -13.84 6.50 -7.58
C GLN A 48 -14.67 5.23 -7.33
N ALA A 49 -15.75 5.06 -8.06
CA ALA A 49 -16.63 3.90 -7.88
C ALA A 49 -15.86 2.58 -7.92
N PRO A 50 -16.14 1.64 -6.99
CA PRO A 50 -17.18 1.63 -5.96
C PRO A 50 -16.73 2.19 -4.59
N TYR A 51 -15.66 3.01 -4.58
CA TYR A 51 -15.01 3.46 -3.35
C TYR A 51 -15.35 4.91 -2.97
N GLU A 52 -16.50 5.42 -3.40
CA GLU A 52 -16.89 6.82 -3.15
C GLU A 52 -16.92 7.17 -1.65
N ASP A 53 -17.30 6.19 -0.81
CA ASP A 53 -17.41 6.36 0.63
C ASP A 53 -16.18 5.91 1.40
N ALA A 54 -15.10 5.57 0.72
CA ALA A 54 -13.87 5.10 1.34
C ALA A 54 -13.23 6.21 2.17
N LYS A 55 -12.76 5.86 3.36
CA LYS A 55 -12.01 6.79 4.21
C LYS A 55 -10.55 6.80 3.80
N GLU A 56 -9.92 7.96 3.89
CA GLU A 56 -8.50 8.09 3.59
C GLU A 56 -7.68 7.22 4.56
N PRO A 57 -6.76 6.40 4.05
CA PRO A 57 -5.89 5.63 4.93
C PRO A 57 -4.83 6.51 5.59
N ASP A 58 -4.37 6.09 6.76
CA ASP A 58 -3.25 6.73 7.45
C ASP A 58 -1.91 6.29 6.87
N ILE A 59 -1.85 5.10 6.28
CA ILE A 59 -0.65 4.54 5.68
C ILE A 59 -1.05 3.55 4.58
N ILE A 60 -0.20 3.45 3.56
CA ILE A 60 -0.38 2.50 2.45
C ILE A 60 0.74 1.47 2.49
N LEU A 61 0.38 0.19 2.53
CA LEU A 61 1.31 -0.93 2.33
C LEU A 61 1.10 -1.42 0.90
N LEU A 62 2.12 -1.31 0.07
CA LEU A 62 1.98 -1.44 -1.39
C LEU A 62 2.99 -2.44 -1.94
N ASP A 63 2.49 -3.55 -2.50
CA ASP A 63 3.33 -4.50 -3.21
C ASP A 63 3.79 -3.90 -4.56
N ILE A 64 4.98 -4.27 -5.00
CA ILE A 64 5.52 -3.83 -6.30
C ILE A 64 4.86 -4.58 -7.45
N ASN A 65 4.75 -5.91 -7.35
CA ASN A 65 4.27 -6.77 -8.43
C ASN A 65 2.75 -6.95 -8.36
N LEU A 66 2.01 -6.02 -8.95
CA LEU A 66 0.55 -6.02 -8.94
C LEU A 66 -0.01 -6.14 -10.35
N PRO A 67 -1.22 -6.75 -10.49
CA PRO A 67 -1.94 -6.71 -11.76
C PRO A 67 -2.43 -5.29 -12.08
N LEU A 68 -2.68 -5.03 -13.35
CA LEU A 68 -3.26 -3.81 -13.94
C LEU A 68 -2.34 -2.61 -13.87
N LYS A 69 -1.85 -2.24 -12.69
CA LYS A 69 -0.81 -1.22 -12.50
C LYS A 69 0.18 -1.72 -11.48
N SER A 70 1.47 -1.61 -11.77
CA SER A 70 2.51 -2.01 -10.83
C SER A 70 2.53 -1.10 -9.59
N GLY A 71 3.14 -1.58 -8.50
CA GLY A 71 3.27 -0.78 -7.30
C GLY A 71 4.07 0.50 -7.52
N ILE A 72 5.09 0.46 -8.38
CA ILE A 72 5.86 1.67 -8.69
C ILE A 72 4.99 2.70 -9.42
N GLU A 73 4.15 2.27 -10.36
CA GLU A 73 3.23 3.17 -11.05
C GLU A 73 2.22 3.79 -10.07
N VAL A 74 1.69 2.99 -9.14
CA VAL A 74 0.78 3.50 -8.09
C VAL A 74 1.50 4.53 -7.22
N LEU A 75 2.72 4.21 -6.80
CA LEU A 75 3.54 5.11 -5.99
C LEU A 75 3.75 6.46 -6.69
N GLN A 76 4.10 6.43 -7.99
CA GLN A 76 4.29 7.64 -8.78
C GLN A 76 3.03 8.50 -8.80
N GLU A 77 1.88 7.89 -9.07
CA GLU A 77 0.62 8.63 -9.15
C GLU A 77 0.22 9.21 -7.80
N VAL A 78 0.43 8.47 -6.72
CA VAL A 78 0.13 8.95 -5.36
C VAL A 78 1.02 10.13 -5.00
N LYS A 79 2.32 10.01 -5.20
CA LYS A 79 3.28 11.04 -4.78
C LYS A 79 3.26 12.29 -5.67
N ASN A 80 2.67 12.19 -6.87
CA ASN A 80 2.52 13.33 -7.77
C ASN A 80 1.15 14.01 -7.67
N ASP A 81 0.27 13.56 -6.76
CA ASP A 81 -1.06 14.16 -6.59
C ASP A 81 -1.18 14.84 -5.23
N ASP A 82 -1.47 16.13 -5.23
CA ASP A 82 -1.53 16.93 -4.01
C ASP A 82 -2.56 16.42 -2.99
N ARG A 83 -3.60 15.72 -3.44
CA ARG A 83 -4.66 15.22 -2.56
C ARG A 83 -4.21 14.08 -1.67
N VAL A 84 -3.24 13.26 -2.11
CA VAL A 84 -2.87 12.02 -1.44
C VAL A 84 -1.37 11.87 -1.19
N ARG A 85 -0.53 12.74 -1.72
CA ARG A 85 0.93 12.60 -1.60
C ARG A 85 1.43 12.64 -0.15
N HIS A 86 0.65 13.16 0.77
CA HIS A 86 1.01 13.23 2.18
C HIS A 86 0.90 11.86 2.88
N ILE A 87 0.20 10.90 2.28
CA ILE A 87 0.01 9.60 2.91
C ILE A 87 1.32 8.80 2.82
N PRO A 88 1.86 8.33 3.96
CA PRO A 88 3.07 7.49 3.92
C PRO A 88 2.85 6.21 3.13
N VAL A 89 3.83 5.83 2.31
CA VAL A 89 3.80 4.61 1.53
C VAL A 89 4.99 3.73 1.90
N ILE A 90 4.69 2.50 2.30
CA ILE A 90 5.68 1.47 2.56
C ILE A 90 5.58 0.44 1.43
N MET A 91 6.68 0.25 0.70
CA MET A 91 6.72 -0.76 -0.36
C MET A 91 7.00 -2.13 0.24
N LEU A 92 6.16 -3.11 -0.11
CA LEU A 92 6.31 -4.51 0.31
C LEU A 92 6.56 -5.37 -0.92
N THR A 93 7.55 -6.26 -0.88
CA THR A 93 7.81 -7.15 -2.00
C THR A 93 8.73 -8.31 -1.60
N THR A 94 8.67 -9.38 -2.37
CA THR A 94 9.65 -10.47 -2.28
C THR A 94 10.97 -10.11 -2.97
N SER A 95 10.96 -9.04 -3.81
CA SER A 95 12.15 -8.59 -4.53
C SER A 95 13.11 -7.84 -3.62
N SER A 96 14.39 -8.21 -3.66
CA SER A 96 15.48 -7.48 -3.01
C SER A 96 16.35 -6.77 -4.04
N SER A 97 15.84 -6.58 -5.26
CA SER A 97 16.55 -5.93 -6.35
C SER A 97 16.91 -4.49 -5.98
N GLU A 98 18.19 -4.12 -6.16
CA GLU A 98 18.64 -2.74 -5.95
C GLU A 98 17.89 -1.76 -6.85
N LYS A 99 17.53 -2.20 -8.06
CA LYS A 99 16.76 -1.38 -9.00
C LYS A 99 15.39 -1.05 -8.43
N ASP A 100 14.68 -2.04 -7.90
CA ASP A 100 13.35 -1.81 -7.32
C ASP A 100 13.42 -0.95 -6.07
N ILE A 101 14.42 -1.17 -5.23
CA ILE A 101 14.65 -0.36 -4.04
C ILE A 101 14.96 1.08 -4.43
N SER A 102 15.87 1.28 -5.39
CA SER A 102 16.25 2.61 -5.87
C SER A 102 15.07 3.34 -6.48
N LEU A 103 14.26 2.66 -7.31
CA LEU A 103 13.07 3.27 -7.92
C LEU A 103 12.03 3.66 -6.86
N SER A 104 11.85 2.82 -5.85
CA SER A 104 10.91 3.12 -4.76
C SER A 104 11.28 4.41 -4.04
N TYR A 105 12.55 4.57 -3.68
CA TYR A 105 13.00 5.78 -3.00
C TYR A 105 13.07 6.99 -3.93
N LYS A 106 13.42 6.79 -5.21
CA LYS A 106 13.38 7.85 -6.21
C LYS A 106 11.98 8.45 -6.35
N HIS A 107 10.95 7.63 -6.23
CA HIS A 107 9.55 8.07 -6.31
C HIS A 107 8.95 8.36 -4.93
N HIS A 108 9.79 8.62 -3.93
CA HIS A 108 9.40 9.12 -2.61
C HIS A 108 8.63 8.11 -1.74
N ALA A 109 8.93 6.82 -1.88
CA ALA A 109 8.48 5.84 -0.89
C ALA A 109 9.08 6.19 0.47
N ASN A 110 8.30 6.03 1.52
CA ASN A 110 8.76 6.30 2.88
C ASN A 110 9.64 5.17 3.43
N CYS A 111 9.38 3.95 2.98
CA CYS A 111 10.12 2.78 3.42
C CYS A 111 9.98 1.65 2.40
N TYR A 112 10.91 0.72 2.42
CA TYR A 112 10.90 -0.49 1.60
C TYR A 112 11.15 -1.68 2.50
N ILE A 113 10.24 -2.64 2.49
CA ILE A 113 10.35 -3.83 3.33
C ILE A 113 10.25 -5.08 2.46
N THR A 114 11.20 -6.01 2.63
CA THR A 114 11.17 -7.30 1.94
C THR A 114 10.28 -8.28 2.71
N LYS A 115 9.38 -8.95 1.99
CA LYS A 115 8.54 -9.99 2.59
C LYS A 115 9.34 -11.24 2.94
N PRO A 116 8.88 -12.03 3.94
CA PRO A 116 7.66 -11.85 4.72
C PRO A 116 7.77 -10.76 5.78
N VAL A 117 6.64 -10.18 6.05
CA VAL A 117 6.52 -9.08 7.04
C VAL A 117 6.67 -9.62 8.46
#